data_3ee82900abeb9a5ddd2be99143df4d4d
#
_entry.id   3ee82900abeb9a5ddd2be99143df4d4d
#
_cell.length_a   1.000
_cell.length_b   1.000
_cell.length_c   1.000
_cell.angle_alpha   90.00
_cell.angle_beta   90.00
_cell.angle_gamma   90.00
#
_symmetry.space_group_name_H-M   'P 1'
#
loop_
_entity.id
_entity.type
_entity.pdbx_description
1 polymer ?
#
loop_
_entity_poly.entity_id
_entity_poly.type
_entity_poly.pdbx_seq_one_letter_code
_entity_poly.pdbx_strand_id
1 'polypeptide(L)'
;MPPDKFEFWIDLNLPPKMAEWLIENFSVVAKSFKELHFEITPDTEIYKIAAKHSNIIVITTKDVDFKNLQSAIGSPPKILYLNTGNITNENLKKLILTKFGEVLELFSDPENNFIEISQS
;
A
#
# COMPACT_ATOMS: atom_id res chain seq x y z
N MET A 1 -2.26 16.48 -10.27
CA MET A 1 -3.43 15.66 -10.26
C MET A 1 -3.12 14.22 -9.98
N PRO A 2 -1.95 13.76 -10.24
CA PRO A 2 -1.66 12.36 -9.97
C PRO A 2 -2.12 11.86 -8.61
N PRO A 3 -1.98 12.61 -7.50
CA PRO A 3 -2.34 12.07 -6.19
C PRO A 3 -3.80 11.64 -6.06
N ASP A 4 -4.70 12.28 -6.78
CA ASP A 4 -6.12 11.94 -6.65
C ASP A 4 -6.48 10.67 -7.41
N LYS A 5 -5.52 10.11 -8.15
CA LYS A 5 -5.75 8.86 -8.88
C LYS A 5 -5.13 7.67 -8.19
N PHE A 6 -4.45 7.88 -7.07
CA PHE A 6 -3.90 6.78 -6.29
C PHE A 6 -4.97 6.20 -5.39
N GLU A 7 -4.95 4.89 -5.26
CA GLU A 7 -5.82 4.20 -4.33
C GLU A 7 -4.97 3.17 -3.59
N PHE A 8 -4.97 3.26 -2.25
CA PHE A 8 -4.14 2.39 -1.42
C PHE A 8 -4.95 1.21 -0.94
N TRP A 9 -4.46 0.01 -1.19
CA TRP A 9 -5.10 -1.23 -0.73
C TRP A 9 -4.25 -1.83 0.38
N ILE A 10 -4.85 -2.01 1.55
CA ILE A 10 -4.15 -2.36 2.78
C ILE A 10 -4.29 -3.86 3.03
N ASP A 11 -3.17 -4.58 3.02
CA ASP A 11 -3.14 -6.02 3.19
C ASP A 11 -3.65 -6.44 4.58
N LEU A 12 -4.10 -7.68 4.68
CA LEU A 12 -4.65 -8.25 5.91
C LEU A 12 -3.64 -8.32 7.06
N ASN A 13 -2.33 -8.33 6.75
CA ASN A 13 -1.31 -8.34 7.79
C ASN A 13 -1.07 -6.97 8.43
N LEU A 14 -1.85 -5.97 8.05
CA LEU A 14 -1.81 -4.63 8.61
C LEU A 14 -3.15 -4.32 9.26
N PRO A 15 -3.18 -3.41 10.26
CA PRO A 15 -4.45 -3.06 10.88
C PRO A 15 -5.42 -2.48 9.86
N PRO A 16 -6.68 -2.93 9.83
CA PRO A 16 -7.67 -2.35 8.92
C PRO A 16 -7.86 -0.85 9.14
N LYS A 17 -7.63 -0.38 10.36
CA LYS A 17 -7.73 1.05 10.67
C LYS A 17 -6.70 1.89 9.93
N MET A 18 -5.66 1.27 9.37
CA MET A 18 -4.68 2.02 8.59
C MET A 18 -5.33 2.77 7.44
N ALA A 19 -6.34 2.17 6.80
CA ALA A 19 -7.06 2.87 5.75
C ALA A 19 -7.67 4.17 6.26
N GLU A 20 -8.27 4.13 7.47
CA GLU A 20 -8.84 5.33 8.07
C GLU A 20 -7.77 6.37 8.40
N TRP A 21 -6.61 5.93 8.90
CA TRP A 21 -5.52 6.85 9.19
C TRP A 21 -5.11 7.62 7.93
N LEU A 22 -5.03 6.92 6.81
CA LEU A 22 -4.60 7.54 5.56
C LEU A 22 -5.67 8.50 5.01
N ILE A 23 -6.93 8.09 5.09
CA ILE A 23 -8.03 8.93 4.60
C ILE A 23 -8.11 10.22 5.43
N GLU A 24 -8.06 10.09 6.76
CA GLU A 24 -8.26 11.22 7.65
C GLU A 24 -7.11 12.21 7.62
N ASN A 25 -5.89 11.73 7.43
CA ASN A 25 -4.71 12.57 7.56
C ASN A 25 -4.14 13.04 6.23
N PHE A 26 -4.45 12.34 5.13
CA PHE A 26 -3.84 12.65 3.84
C PHE A 26 -4.85 12.78 2.70
N SER A 27 -6.13 12.60 2.99
CA SER A 27 -7.22 12.77 2.02
C SER A 27 -7.04 11.90 0.78
N VAL A 28 -6.51 10.70 0.95
CA VAL A 28 -6.33 9.74 -0.14
C VAL A 28 -7.47 8.72 -0.11
N VAL A 29 -7.62 7.97 -1.21
CA VAL A 29 -8.54 6.83 -1.23
C VAL A 29 -7.76 5.64 -0.71
N ALA A 30 -8.30 4.97 0.29
CA ALA A 30 -7.67 3.79 0.88
C ALA A 30 -8.74 2.79 1.31
N LYS A 31 -8.48 1.51 1.06
CA LYS A 31 -9.40 0.44 1.38
C LYS A 31 -8.61 -0.75 1.90
N SER A 32 -9.12 -1.42 2.92
CA SER A 32 -8.48 -2.64 3.40
C SER A 32 -8.85 -3.81 2.49
N PHE A 33 -8.00 -4.84 2.47
CA PHE A 33 -8.33 -6.06 1.73
C PHE A 33 -9.64 -6.67 2.24
N LYS A 34 -9.92 -6.53 3.54
CA LYS A 34 -11.17 -7.02 4.10
C LYS A 34 -12.36 -6.30 3.49
N GLU A 35 -12.25 -4.98 3.36
CA GLU A 35 -13.30 -4.15 2.75
C GLU A 35 -13.49 -4.52 1.28
N LEU A 36 -12.42 -4.94 0.60
CA LEU A 36 -12.44 -5.34 -0.80
C LEU A 36 -12.83 -6.80 -0.99
N HIS A 37 -13.08 -7.52 0.12
CA HIS A 37 -13.43 -8.94 0.09
C HIS A 37 -12.32 -9.82 -0.49
N PHE A 38 -11.08 -9.51 -0.14
CA PHE A 38 -9.91 -10.26 -0.60
C PHE A 38 -9.37 -11.25 0.43
N GLU A 39 -10.14 -11.57 1.49
CA GLU A 39 -9.62 -12.38 2.60
C GLU A 39 -9.12 -13.74 2.16
N ILE A 40 -9.74 -14.31 1.12
CA ILE A 40 -9.33 -15.63 0.63
C ILE A 40 -8.82 -15.59 -0.80
N THR A 41 -8.61 -14.39 -1.34
CA THR A 41 -8.13 -14.24 -2.72
C THR A 41 -6.61 -14.40 -2.75
N PRO A 42 -6.06 -15.26 -3.63
CA PRO A 42 -4.61 -15.40 -3.73
C PRO A 42 -3.92 -14.10 -4.12
N ASP A 43 -2.69 -13.91 -3.62
CA ASP A 43 -1.92 -12.71 -3.90
C ASP A 43 -1.75 -12.45 -5.39
N THR A 44 -1.53 -13.52 -6.17
CA THR A 44 -1.35 -13.38 -7.62
C THR A 44 -2.60 -12.82 -8.28
N GLU A 45 -3.77 -13.21 -7.79
CA GLU A 45 -5.03 -12.73 -8.35
C GLU A 45 -5.28 -11.28 -7.94
N ILE A 46 -5.01 -10.95 -6.67
CA ILE A 46 -5.11 -9.56 -6.20
C ILE A 46 -4.21 -8.66 -7.05
N TYR A 47 -2.99 -9.12 -7.31
CA TYR A 47 -2.02 -8.37 -8.09
C TYR A 47 -2.56 -8.06 -9.48
N LYS A 48 -3.16 -9.06 -10.12
CA LYS A 48 -3.71 -8.89 -11.46
C LYS A 48 -4.92 -7.95 -11.47
N ILE A 49 -5.77 -8.05 -10.46
CA ILE A 49 -6.92 -7.15 -10.33
C ILE A 49 -6.42 -5.71 -10.17
N ALA A 50 -5.41 -5.51 -9.32
CA ALA A 50 -4.83 -4.19 -9.10
C ALA A 50 -4.22 -3.63 -10.37
N ALA A 51 -3.56 -4.47 -11.15
CA ALA A 51 -2.89 -4.04 -12.39
C ALA A 51 -3.88 -3.52 -13.42
N LYS A 52 -5.11 -4.02 -13.41
CA LYS A 52 -6.14 -3.66 -14.40
C LYS A 52 -7.06 -2.56 -13.92
N HIS A 53 -6.89 -2.08 -12.70
CA HIS A 53 -7.77 -1.06 -12.15
C HIS A 53 -7.57 0.27 -12.88
N SER A 54 -8.64 1.07 -12.96
CA SER A 54 -8.59 2.36 -13.63
C SER A 54 -7.74 3.37 -12.87
N ASN A 55 -7.70 3.25 -11.54
CA ASN A 55 -6.81 4.07 -10.72
C ASN A 55 -5.47 3.37 -10.55
N ILE A 56 -4.46 4.14 -10.14
CA ILE A 56 -3.16 3.56 -9.81
C ILE A 56 -3.26 2.97 -8.41
N ILE A 57 -3.20 1.65 -8.33
CA ILE A 57 -3.30 0.95 -7.05
C ILE A 57 -1.92 0.86 -6.42
N VAL A 58 -1.85 1.18 -5.13
CA VAL A 58 -0.65 0.97 -4.31
C VAL A 58 -0.98 -0.09 -3.29
N ILE A 59 -0.43 -1.29 -3.47
CA ILE A 59 -0.60 -2.37 -2.51
C ILE A 59 0.31 -2.09 -1.32
N THR A 60 -0.27 -1.95 -0.14
CA THR A 60 0.44 -1.64 1.10
C THR A 60 0.48 -2.90 1.94
N THR A 61 1.69 -3.41 2.22
CA THR A 61 1.83 -4.75 2.78
C THR A 61 3.11 -4.90 3.58
N LYS A 62 3.12 -5.87 4.48
CA LYS A 62 4.32 -6.33 5.16
C LYS A 62 4.86 -7.62 4.53
N ASP A 63 4.19 -8.13 3.49
CA ASP A 63 4.51 -9.42 2.90
C ASP A 63 5.43 -9.23 1.69
N VAL A 64 6.60 -9.87 1.75
CA VAL A 64 7.58 -9.79 0.68
C VAL A 64 7.08 -10.45 -0.61
N ASP A 65 6.03 -11.26 -0.54
CA ASP A 65 5.49 -11.93 -1.72
C ASP A 65 5.03 -10.95 -2.77
N PHE A 66 4.44 -9.80 -2.38
CA PHE A 66 4.02 -8.79 -3.34
C PHE A 66 5.22 -8.12 -4.02
N LYS A 67 6.32 -7.91 -3.27
CA LYS A 67 7.55 -7.42 -3.86
C LYS A 67 8.06 -8.40 -4.92
N ASN A 68 8.01 -9.69 -4.61
CA ASN A 68 8.45 -10.72 -5.53
C ASN A 68 7.57 -10.79 -6.78
N LEU A 69 6.25 -10.58 -6.61
CA LEU A 69 5.33 -10.53 -7.74
C LEU A 69 5.66 -9.36 -8.67
N GLN A 70 5.96 -8.20 -8.09
CA GLN A 70 6.32 -7.05 -8.91
C GLN A 70 7.61 -7.30 -9.69
N SER A 71 8.59 -7.95 -9.06
CA SER A 71 9.83 -8.30 -9.74
C SER A 71 9.59 -9.25 -10.90
N ALA A 72 8.63 -10.16 -10.75
CA ALA A 72 8.35 -11.18 -11.76
C ALA A 72 7.45 -10.67 -12.87
N ILE A 73 6.43 -9.89 -12.53
CA ILE A 73 5.38 -9.49 -13.46
C ILE A 73 5.52 -8.04 -13.91
N GLY A 74 6.03 -7.18 -13.04
CA GLY A 74 6.16 -5.76 -13.34
C GLY A 74 5.03 -4.92 -12.75
N SER A 75 5.09 -3.63 -12.98
CA SER A 75 4.07 -2.68 -12.54
C SER A 75 3.22 -2.24 -13.73
N PRO A 76 2.00 -1.70 -13.50
CA PRO A 76 1.34 -1.58 -12.22
C PRO A 76 0.98 -2.92 -11.61
N PRO A 77 0.64 -2.98 -10.33
CA PRO A 77 0.44 -1.89 -9.38
C PRO A 77 1.77 -1.43 -8.78
N LYS A 78 1.69 -0.31 -8.02
CA LYS A 78 2.80 0.13 -7.17
C LYS A 78 2.74 -0.61 -5.84
N ILE A 79 3.86 -0.64 -5.13
CA ILE A 79 3.93 -1.32 -3.83
C ILE A 79 4.54 -0.41 -2.79
N LEU A 80 3.88 -0.32 -1.64
CA LEU A 80 4.42 0.27 -0.43
C LEU A 80 4.66 -0.87 0.54
N TYR A 81 5.93 -1.19 0.75
CA TYR A 81 6.33 -2.32 1.58
C TYR A 81 6.76 -1.82 2.95
N LEU A 82 6.15 -2.37 4.00
CA LEU A 82 6.46 -1.98 5.37
C LEU A 82 7.35 -3.04 6.00
N ASN A 83 8.62 -2.75 6.10
CA ASN A 83 9.61 -3.63 6.70
C ASN A 83 9.82 -3.20 8.15
N THR A 84 8.80 -3.44 8.98
CA THR A 84 8.78 -2.93 10.35
C THR A 84 8.92 -4.02 11.41
N GLY A 85 8.84 -5.30 11.02
CA GLY A 85 8.87 -6.38 11.99
C GLY A 85 7.72 -6.30 12.98
N ASN A 86 7.98 -6.67 14.22
CA ASN A 86 6.97 -6.57 15.28
C ASN A 86 6.89 -5.13 15.75
N ILE A 87 5.74 -4.51 15.54
CA ILE A 87 5.53 -3.11 15.90
C ILE A 87 4.10 -2.99 16.43
N THR A 88 3.92 -2.21 17.49
CA THR A 88 2.57 -1.97 17.99
C THR A 88 1.79 -1.12 17.03
N ASN A 89 0.46 -1.22 17.09
CA ASN A 89 -0.39 -0.40 16.23
C ASN A 89 -0.16 1.09 16.48
N GLU A 90 0.09 1.45 17.73
CA GLU A 90 0.37 2.85 18.07
C GLU A 90 1.64 3.34 17.39
N ASN A 91 2.71 2.56 17.46
CA ASN A 91 3.97 2.95 16.85
C ASN A 91 3.90 2.89 15.33
N LEU A 92 3.14 1.94 14.79
CA LEU A 92 2.92 1.87 13.35
C LEU A 92 2.20 3.12 12.87
N LYS A 93 1.18 3.57 13.60
CA LYS A 93 0.44 4.79 13.24
C LYS A 93 1.38 5.98 13.23
N LYS A 94 2.24 6.12 14.25
CA LYS A 94 3.20 7.21 14.30
C LYS A 94 4.14 7.19 13.11
N LEU A 95 4.64 6.01 12.78
CA LEU A 95 5.56 5.84 11.67
C LEU A 95 4.89 6.25 10.36
N ILE A 96 3.67 5.77 10.12
CA ILE A 96 2.92 6.08 8.90
C ILE A 96 2.63 7.58 8.82
N LEU A 97 2.15 8.19 9.91
CA LEU A 97 1.84 9.61 9.89
C LEU A 97 3.07 10.46 9.63
N THR A 98 4.25 10.00 10.07
CA THR A 98 5.50 10.72 9.87
C THR A 98 6.00 10.60 8.43
N LYS A 99 5.83 9.43 7.80
CA LYS A 99 6.49 9.12 6.52
C LYS A 99 5.58 9.24 5.30
N PHE A 100 4.27 9.18 5.48
CA PHE A 100 3.37 9.01 4.33
C PHE A 100 3.35 10.20 3.38
N GLY A 101 3.57 11.41 3.90
CA GLY A 101 3.66 12.59 3.02
C GLY A 101 4.78 12.44 2.00
N GLU A 102 5.93 11.95 2.45
CA GLU A 102 7.06 11.69 1.57
C GLU A 102 6.75 10.57 0.58
N VAL A 103 6.03 9.55 1.03
CA VAL A 103 5.62 8.45 0.15
C VAL A 103 4.76 8.97 -1.00
N LEU A 104 3.80 9.84 -0.70
CA LEU A 104 2.94 10.42 -1.74
C LEU A 104 3.77 11.21 -2.74
N GLU A 105 4.73 11.98 -2.25
CA GLU A 105 5.59 12.78 -3.11
C GLU A 105 6.42 11.89 -4.02
N LEU A 106 7.00 10.82 -3.47
CA LEU A 106 7.81 9.91 -4.25
C LEU A 106 7.00 9.14 -5.29
N PHE A 107 5.79 8.72 -4.94
CA PHE A 107 4.94 8.00 -5.88
C PHE A 107 4.37 8.91 -6.97
N SER A 108 4.46 10.23 -6.81
CA SER A 108 4.03 11.13 -7.88
C SER A 108 4.95 11.04 -9.10
N ASP A 109 6.17 10.53 -8.92
CA ASP A 109 7.04 10.18 -10.04
C ASP A 109 6.58 8.84 -10.60
N PRO A 110 6.15 8.78 -11.88
CA PRO A 110 5.65 7.53 -12.45
C PRO A 110 6.66 6.39 -12.43
N GLU A 111 7.95 6.70 -12.35
CA GLU A 111 8.99 5.68 -12.34
C GLU A 111 9.20 5.04 -10.98
N ASN A 112 8.66 5.63 -9.93
CA ASN A 112 8.75 5.05 -8.60
C ASN A 112 7.60 4.08 -8.39
N ASN A 113 7.89 2.80 -8.47
CA ASN A 113 6.87 1.76 -8.37
C ASN A 113 6.98 0.93 -7.09
N PHE A 114 8.03 1.15 -6.32
CA PHE A 114 8.27 0.39 -5.08
C PHE A 114 8.91 1.33 -4.06
N ILE A 115 8.28 1.45 -2.89
CA ILE A 115 8.84 2.22 -1.78
C ILE A 115 8.79 1.33 -0.55
N GLU A 116 9.88 1.35 0.21
CA GLU A 116 9.98 0.59 1.44
C GLU A 116 10.08 1.57 2.62
N ILE A 117 9.25 1.34 3.64
CA ILE A 117 9.36 2.06 4.91
C ILE A 117 9.94 1.10 5.93
N SER A 118 11.03 1.50 6.57
CA SER A 118 11.67 0.71 7.61
C SER A 118 11.57 1.43 8.94
N GLN A 119 11.48 0.64 9.99
CA GLN A 119 11.57 1.14 11.35
C GLN A 119 13.05 1.33 11.67
N SER A 120 13.45 2.53 11.97
CA SER A 120 14.85 2.79 12.22
C SER A 120 15.04 3.58 13.49
#